data_512c884364fee3335193befdcee6d9db
#
_entry.id   512c884364fee3335193befdcee6d9db
#
_cell.length_a   1.000
_cell.length_b   1.000
_cell.length_c   1.000
_cell.angle_alpha   90.00
_cell.angle_beta   90.00
_cell.angle_gamma   90.00
#
_symmetry.space_group_name_H-M   'P 1'
#
loop_
_entity.id
_entity.type
_entity.pdbx_description
1 polymer ?
#
loop_
_entity_poly.entity_id
_entity_poly.type
_entity_poly.pdbx_seq_one_letter_code
_entity_poly.pdbx_strand_id
1 'polypeptide(L)'
;ITGSLRRIIEDDEIKIFNSLYVINENKLTFYDKKKLVPFGEFIPFRSFTDFLKLTPGSTDFSVGKQPNQLEVKLEGKKVFFEPSICYEAIFQTFSNNENQFITNITNDAWFGQTIGPKQHLAAQIFRAIEKSMPLVRSANSGISVITDENGKIIKKIDLNKDGFLEVNLSLKKSQTFFESFGNYFSIFIC
;
A
#
# COMPACT_ATOMS: atom_id res chain seq x y z
N ILE A 1 3.24 11.03 -6.95
CA ILE A 1 2.63 9.70 -6.74
C ILE A 1 1.14 9.92 -6.53
N THR A 2 0.28 9.14 -7.20
CA THR A 2 -1.19 9.25 -7.09
C THR A 2 -1.85 7.88 -7.28
N GLY A 3 -3.10 7.73 -6.83
CA GLY A 3 -3.93 6.55 -7.05
C GLY A 3 -4.99 6.80 -8.11
N SER A 4 -5.23 5.82 -8.98
CA SER A 4 -6.34 5.85 -9.93
C SER A 4 -6.67 4.44 -10.42
N LEU A 5 -7.85 4.27 -11.01
CA LEU A 5 -8.20 3.06 -11.72
C LEU A 5 -7.48 2.99 -13.07
N ARG A 6 -7.00 1.82 -13.43
CA ARG A 6 -6.43 1.51 -14.73
C ARG A 6 -7.27 0.47 -15.44
N ARG A 7 -7.68 0.78 -16.66
CA ARG A 7 -8.46 -0.11 -17.51
C ARG A 7 -7.66 -0.50 -18.73
N ILE A 8 -7.65 -1.78 -19.06
CA ILE A 8 -7.10 -2.31 -20.32
C ILE A 8 -8.11 -3.26 -20.97
N ILE A 9 -7.95 -3.46 -22.25
CA ILE A 9 -8.65 -4.49 -23.01
C ILE A 9 -7.58 -5.49 -23.43
N GLU A 10 -7.74 -6.75 -23.06
CA GLU A 10 -6.83 -7.83 -23.37
C GLU A 10 -7.67 -9.06 -23.71
N ASP A 11 -7.46 -9.65 -24.87
CA ASP A 11 -8.22 -10.82 -25.37
C ASP A 11 -9.75 -10.60 -25.37
N ASP A 12 -10.21 -9.42 -25.80
CA ASP A 12 -11.60 -8.97 -25.77
C ASP A 12 -12.23 -8.87 -24.37
N GLU A 13 -11.45 -9.05 -23.31
CA GLU A 13 -11.87 -8.86 -21.94
C GLU A 13 -11.43 -7.50 -21.38
N ILE A 14 -12.31 -6.87 -20.61
CA ILE A 14 -12.00 -5.64 -19.88
C ILE A 14 -11.40 -6.01 -18.53
N LYS A 15 -10.14 -5.62 -18.33
CA LYS A 15 -9.47 -5.73 -17.04
C LYS A 15 -9.38 -4.38 -16.37
N ILE A 16 -9.79 -4.32 -15.09
CA ILE A 16 -9.77 -3.10 -14.27
C ILE A 16 -8.84 -3.35 -13.09
N PHE A 17 -7.90 -2.43 -12.87
CA PHE A 17 -6.94 -2.49 -11.79
C PHE A 17 -7.09 -1.28 -10.87
N ASN A 18 -6.86 -1.48 -9.60
CA ASN A 18 -6.62 -0.40 -8.64
C ASN A 18 -5.10 -0.13 -8.64
N SER A 19 -4.70 1.07 -9.06
CA SER A 19 -3.30 1.33 -9.40
C SER A 19 -2.73 2.56 -8.69
N LEU A 20 -1.46 2.45 -8.31
CA LEU A 20 -0.62 3.55 -7.86
C LEU A 20 0.28 3.96 -9.02
N TYR A 21 0.29 5.25 -9.34
CA TYR A 21 1.07 5.84 -10.42
C TYR A 21 2.19 6.72 -9.89
N VAL A 22 3.33 6.66 -10.54
CA VAL A 22 4.41 7.64 -10.42
C VAL A 22 4.50 8.42 -11.72
N ILE A 23 4.30 9.71 -11.63
CA ILE A 23 4.39 10.63 -12.76
C ILE A 23 5.70 11.40 -12.59
N ASN A 24 6.68 11.07 -13.40
CA ASN A 24 7.93 11.81 -13.56
C ASN A 24 7.89 12.50 -14.92
N GLU A 25 8.43 13.71 -15.04
CA GLU A 25 8.46 14.59 -16.23
C GLU A 25 7.98 13.96 -17.55
N ASN A 26 8.64 12.88 -18.03
CA ASN A 26 8.33 12.22 -19.31
C ASN A 26 8.05 10.70 -19.14
N LYS A 27 7.90 10.20 -17.92
CA LYS A 27 7.70 8.77 -17.67
C LYS A 27 6.56 8.55 -16.69
N LEU A 28 5.61 7.73 -17.10
CA LEU A 28 4.56 7.18 -16.26
C LEU A 28 4.90 5.74 -15.91
N THR A 29 5.02 5.45 -14.62
CA THR A 29 5.14 4.08 -14.13
C THR A 29 4.00 3.79 -13.17
N PHE A 30 3.65 2.53 -13.00
CA PHE A 30 2.53 2.15 -12.16
C PHE A 30 2.76 0.81 -11.46
N TYR A 31 2.02 0.63 -10.39
CA TYR A 31 1.87 -0.62 -9.66
C TYR A 31 0.38 -0.91 -9.52
N ASP A 32 -0.05 -2.09 -9.95
CA ASP A 32 -1.42 -2.56 -9.77
C ASP A 32 -1.53 -3.39 -8.50
N LYS A 33 -2.57 -3.14 -7.74
CA LYS A 33 -2.86 -3.83 -6.48
C LYS A 33 -2.87 -5.33 -6.66
N LYS A 34 -2.17 -6.06 -5.80
CA LYS A 34 -2.04 -7.52 -5.85
C LYS A 34 -2.96 -8.24 -4.86
N LYS A 35 -3.16 -7.65 -3.67
CA LYS A 35 -4.01 -8.23 -2.63
C LYS A 35 -5.36 -7.53 -2.63
N LEU A 36 -6.31 -8.12 -3.34
CA LEU A 36 -7.67 -7.59 -3.45
C LEU A 36 -8.50 -7.90 -2.21
N VAL A 37 -9.46 -7.04 -1.90
CA VAL A 37 -10.41 -7.23 -0.80
C VAL A 37 -11.48 -8.22 -1.22
N PRO A 38 -11.60 -9.38 -0.55
CA PRO A 38 -12.68 -10.32 -0.81
C PRO A 38 -14.04 -9.66 -0.61
N PHE A 39 -15.01 -9.98 -1.48
CA PHE A 39 -16.36 -9.41 -1.54
C PHE A 39 -16.45 -7.90 -1.77
N GLY A 40 -15.32 -7.19 -1.69
CA GLY A 40 -15.21 -5.78 -2.02
C GLY A 40 -14.70 -5.56 -3.44
N GLU A 41 -13.53 -6.05 -3.75
CA GLU A 41 -12.86 -5.87 -5.05
C GLU A 41 -12.99 -7.07 -5.98
N PHE A 42 -13.25 -8.25 -5.43
CA PHE A 42 -13.58 -9.47 -6.20
C PHE A 42 -14.52 -10.37 -5.42
N ILE A 43 -15.24 -11.24 -6.11
CA ILE A 43 -16.13 -12.24 -5.51
C ILE A 43 -15.44 -13.60 -5.50
N PRO A 44 -15.06 -14.14 -4.33
CA PRO A 44 -14.61 -15.51 -4.23
C PRO A 44 -15.73 -16.47 -4.60
N PHE A 45 -15.43 -17.54 -5.36
CA PHE A 45 -16.40 -18.56 -5.74
C PHE A 45 -17.67 -18.00 -6.42
N ARG A 46 -17.50 -17.11 -7.38
CA ARG A 46 -18.58 -16.36 -8.06
C ARG A 46 -19.81 -17.22 -8.40
N SER A 47 -19.62 -18.47 -8.82
CA SER A 47 -20.71 -19.40 -9.15
C SER A 47 -21.74 -19.59 -8.02
N PHE A 48 -21.38 -19.32 -6.76
CA PHE A 48 -22.24 -19.51 -5.60
C PHE A 48 -22.52 -18.23 -4.81
N THR A 49 -21.82 -17.12 -5.10
CA THR A 49 -21.77 -15.94 -4.20
C THR A 49 -21.98 -14.61 -4.90
N ASP A 50 -22.50 -14.59 -6.13
CA ASP A 50 -22.67 -13.36 -6.93
C ASP A 50 -23.48 -12.25 -6.22
N PHE A 51 -24.43 -12.64 -5.35
CA PHE A 51 -25.26 -11.71 -4.59
C PHE A 51 -24.55 -11.05 -3.39
N LEU A 52 -23.32 -11.46 -3.07
CA LEU A 52 -22.60 -11.01 -1.87
C LEU A 52 -21.63 -9.85 -2.12
N LYS A 53 -21.58 -9.27 -3.31
CA LYS A 53 -20.67 -8.16 -3.58
C LYS A 53 -21.08 -6.91 -2.81
N LEU A 54 -20.18 -6.40 -1.98
CA LEU A 54 -20.42 -5.24 -1.10
C LEU A 54 -20.19 -3.89 -1.79
N THR A 55 -19.57 -3.88 -2.97
CA THR A 55 -19.27 -2.66 -3.71
C THR A 55 -20.11 -2.53 -4.97
N PRO A 56 -20.50 -1.30 -5.37
CA PRO A 56 -21.17 -1.08 -6.66
C PRO A 56 -20.26 -1.48 -7.83
N GLY A 57 -20.85 -2.14 -8.82
CA GLY A 57 -20.18 -2.55 -10.06
C GLY A 57 -20.22 -4.06 -10.30
N SER A 58 -20.40 -4.44 -11.56
CA SER A 58 -20.50 -5.84 -11.99
C SER A 58 -19.15 -6.51 -12.27
N THR A 59 -18.09 -5.70 -12.45
CA THR A 59 -16.76 -6.20 -12.84
C THR A 59 -15.85 -6.26 -11.63
N ASP A 60 -15.19 -7.40 -11.44
CA ASP A 60 -14.15 -7.57 -10.42
C ASP A 60 -12.87 -6.85 -10.83
N PHE A 61 -12.10 -6.41 -9.84
CA PHE A 61 -10.75 -5.94 -10.10
C PHE A 61 -9.83 -7.09 -10.48
N SER A 62 -8.85 -6.78 -11.31
CA SER A 62 -7.81 -7.72 -11.73
C SER A 62 -6.60 -7.59 -10.82
N VAL A 63 -5.91 -8.73 -10.58
CA VAL A 63 -4.72 -8.80 -9.75
C VAL A 63 -3.50 -8.27 -10.50
N GLY A 64 -2.74 -7.38 -9.88
CA GLY A 64 -1.48 -6.86 -10.40
C GLY A 64 -0.38 -7.91 -10.45
N LYS A 65 0.54 -7.76 -11.43
CA LYS A 65 1.67 -8.68 -11.64
C LYS A 65 3.05 -8.00 -11.52
N GLN A 66 3.09 -6.66 -11.41
CA GLN A 66 4.33 -5.88 -11.35
C GLN A 66 5.13 -6.20 -10.07
N PRO A 67 6.46 -6.02 -10.06
CA PRO A 67 7.24 -6.16 -8.83
C PRO A 67 6.82 -5.14 -7.76
N ASN A 68 7.10 -5.44 -6.48
CA ASN A 68 6.81 -4.54 -5.36
C ASN A 68 7.89 -3.45 -5.24
N GLN A 69 8.15 -2.77 -6.34
CA GLN A 69 9.16 -1.72 -6.43
C GLN A 69 8.78 -0.72 -7.52
N LEU A 70 8.85 0.55 -7.19
CA LEU A 70 8.79 1.64 -8.13
C LEU A 70 9.94 2.62 -7.88
N GLU A 71 10.28 3.40 -8.92
CA GLU A 71 11.31 4.43 -8.88
C GLU A 71 10.65 5.81 -8.88
N VAL A 72 11.18 6.70 -8.05
CA VAL A 72 10.89 8.14 -8.11
C VAL A 72 12.21 8.90 -8.18
N LYS A 73 12.23 10.05 -8.87
CA LYS A 73 13.36 10.99 -8.83
C LYS A 73 13.13 12.02 -7.75
N LEU A 74 14.03 12.10 -6.77
CA LEU A 74 14.07 13.12 -5.73
C LEU A 74 15.41 13.86 -5.84
N GLU A 75 15.35 15.17 -6.05
CA GLU A 75 16.57 16.02 -6.21
C GLU A 75 17.58 15.45 -7.23
N GLY A 76 17.06 14.94 -8.35
CA GLY A 76 17.87 14.36 -9.44
C GLY A 76 18.40 12.94 -9.17
N LYS A 77 18.20 12.38 -7.97
CA LYS A 77 18.60 11.01 -7.62
C LYS A 77 17.43 10.04 -7.81
N LYS A 78 17.76 8.83 -8.25
CA LYS A 78 16.82 7.72 -8.30
C LYS A 78 16.64 7.14 -6.90
N VAL A 79 15.41 7.04 -6.46
CA VAL A 79 15.03 6.47 -5.17
C VAL A 79 13.98 5.39 -5.43
N PHE A 80 14.21 4.19 -4.92
CA PHE A 80 13.27 3.09 -5.02
C PHE A 80 12.39 3.01 -3.78
N PHE A 81 11.12 2.67 -3.99
CA PHE A 81 10.19 2.51 -2.89
C PHE A 81 9.25 1.32 -3.10
N GLU A 82 8.73 0.82 -2.00
CA GLU A 82 7.71 -0.23 -2.00
C GLU A 82 6.33 0.39 -2.08
N PRO A 83 5.56 0.14 -3.17
CA PRO A 83 4.18 0.56 -3.27
C PRO A 83 3.26 -0.37 -2.48
N SER A 84 2.23 0.20 -1.85
CA SER A 84 1.18 -0.51 -1.14
C SER A 84 -0.15 0.21 -1.32
N ILE A 85 -1.21 -0.52 -1.63
CA ILE A 85 -2.54 0.05 -1.85
C ILE A 85 -3.52 -0.54 -0.83
N CYS A 86 -4.03 0.33 0.06
CA CYS A 86 -5.12 0.04 1.01
C CYS A 86 -4.89 -1.29 1.78
N TYR A 87 -5.74 -2.29 1.55
CA TYR A 87 -5.73 -3.61 2.19
C TYR A 87 -4.38 -4.33 2.19
N GLU A 88 -3.50 -4.02 1.26
CA GLU A 88 -2.14 -4.57 1.22
C GLU A 88 -1.32 -4.27 2.47
N ALA A 89 -1.70 -3.21 3.20
CA ALA A 89 -1.08 -2.80 4.47
C ALA A 89 -1.04 -3.91 5.53
N ILE A 90 -1.98 -4.85 5.51
CA ILE A 90 -2.07 -5.90 6.53
C ILE A 90 -1.19 -7.12 6.22
N PHE A 91 -0.69 -7.23 4.99
CA PHE A 91 0.10 -8.40 4.58
C PHE A 91 1.59 -8.13 4.70
N GLN A 92 2.30 -9.15 5.10
CA GLN A 92 3.75 -9.17 4.97
C GLN A 92 4.12 -9.28 3.49
N THR A 93 5.11 -8.51 3.10
CA THR A 93 5.74 -8.61 1.79
C THR A 93 7.25 -8.69 1.99
N PHE A 94 7.92 -9.55 1.22
CA PHE A 94 9.37 -9.50 1.16
C PHE A 94 9.78 -8.31 0.30
N SER A 95 10.55 -7.41 0.89
CA SER A 95 11.00 -6.21 0.20
C SER A 95 12.17 -6.52 -0.73
N ASN A 96 12.23 -5.82 -1.86
CA ASN A 96 13.48 -5.71 -2.59
C ASN A 96 14.47 -4.88 -1.74
N ASN A 97 15.73 -5.35 -1.63
CA ASN A 97 16.75 -4.70 -0.80
C ASN A 97 17.07 -3.25 -1.22
N GLU A 98 16.71 -2.85 -2.44
CA GLU A 98 16.91 -1.49 -2.94
C GLU A 98 15.82 -0.50 -2.48
N ASN A 99 14.67 -0.97 -2.00
CA ASN A 99 13.61 -0.09 -1.52
C ASN A 99 14.07 0.67 -0.27
N GLN A 100 13.85 1.98 -0.26
CA GLN A 100 14.33 2.90 0.79
C GLN A 100 13.18 3.43 1.67
N PHE A 101 11.93 3.36 1.21
CA PHE A 101 10.73 3.70 1.98
C PHE A 101 9.52 2.94 1.45
N ILE A 102 8.44 2.95 2.22
CA ILE A 102 7.14 2.40 1.83
C ILE A 102 6.19 3.56 1.54
N THR A 103 5.49 3.50 0.41
CA THR A 103 4.36 4.39 0.12
C THR A 103 3.06 3.62 0.22
N ASN A 104 2.14 4.07 1.06
CA ASN A 104 0.80 3.54 1.13
C ASN A 104 -0.22 4.60 0.74
N ILE A 105 -1.06 4.29 -0.24
CA ILE A 105 -2.24 5.07 -0.58
C ILE A 105 -3.49 4.27 -0.24
N THR A 106 -4.47 4.91 0.40
CA THR A 106 -5.66 4.20 0.86
C THR A 106 -6.90 5.08 0.89
N ASN A 107 -8.05 4.45 0.78
CA ASN A 107 -9.33 5.04 1.10
C ASN A 107 -9.89 4.33 2.35
N ASP A 108 -9.78 4.97 3.50
CA ASP A 108 -10.26 4.43 4.77
C ASP A 108 -11.75 4.76 5.04
N ALA A 109 -12.44 5.43 4.12
CA ALA A 109 -13.88 5.73 4.25
C ALA A 109 -14.75 4.47 4.45
N TRP A 110 -14.27 3.32 3.97
CA TRP A 110 -14.90 2.01 4.17
C TRP A 110 -15.10 1.61 5.62
N PHE A 111 -14.23 2.08 6.50
CA PHE A 111 -14.28 1.76 7.93
C PHE A 111 -15.27 2.64 8.70
N GLY A 112 -15.78 3.73 8.09
CA GLY A 112 -16.63 4.69 8.77
C GLY A 112 -15.98 5.27 10.03
N GLN A 113 -16.81 5.61 11.02
CA GLN A 113 -16.33 6.16 12.30
C GLN A 113 -16.06 5.05 13.34
N THR A 114 -15.24 4.08 12.98
CA THR A 114 -14.88 2.93 13.82
C THR A 114 -13.42 3.01 14.25
N ILE A 115 -12.95 1.95 14.94
CA ILE A 115 -11.52 1.78 15.26
C ILE A 115 -10.71 1.36 14.02
N GLY A 116 -11.38 0.95 12.92
CA GLY A 116 -10.77 0.40 11.72
C GLY A 116 -9.63 1.22 11.13
N PRO A 117 -9.78 2.55 10.90
CA PRO A 117 -8.68 3.38 10.39
C PRO A 117 -7.42 3.36 11.24
N LYS A 118 -7.57 3.30 12.59
CA LYS A 118 -6.43 3.21 13.52
C LYS A 118 -5.75 1.85 13.47
N GLN A 119 -6.52 0.76 13.38
CA GLN A 119 -5.98 -0.60 13.23
C GLN A 119 -5.27 -0.78 11.90
N HIS A 120 -5.85 -0.23 10.82
CA HIS A 120 -5.26 -0.26 9.49
C HIS A 120 -3.93 0.51 9.43
N LEU A 121 -3.88 1.70 10.06
CA LEU A 121 -2.64 2.45 10.21
C LEU A 121 -1.60 1.67 11.03
N ALA A 122 -2.00 1.08 12.17
CA ALA A 122 -1.10 0.31 13.02
C ALA A 122 -0.48 -0.86 12.24
N ALA A 123 -1.29 -1.61 11.47
CA ALA A 123 -0.79 -2.69 10.62
C ALA A 123 0.27 -2.20 9.63
N GLN A 124 0.04 -1.05 8.99
CA GLN A 124 1.01 -0.49 8.04
C GLN A 124 2.31 -0.03 8.73
N ILE A 125 2.22 0.54 9.93
CA ILE A 125 3.40 0.93 10.72
C ILE A 125 4.21 -0.32 11.09
N PHE A 126 3.57 -1.44 11.46
CA PHE A 126 4.27 -2.70 11.69
C PHE A 126 5.04 -3.17 10.45
N ARG A 127 4.47 -3.06 9.25
CA ARG A 127 5.18 -3.39 7.99
C ARG A 127 6.43 -2.53 7.79
N ALA A 128 6.37 -1.25 8.16
CA ALA A 128 7.51 -0.33 8.10
C ALA A 128 8.62 -0.73 9.09
N ILE A 129 8.26 -1.04 10.34
CA ILE A 129 9.18 -1.48 11.40
C ILE A 129 9.87 -2.79 11.00
N GLU A 130 9.12 -3.77 10.52
CA GLU A 130 9.64 -5.08 10.08
C GLU A 130 10.75 -4.96 9.04
N LYS A 131 10.71 -3.91 8.22
CA LYS A 131 11.64 -3.65 7.12
C LYS A 131 12.63 -2.54 7.42
N SER A 132 12.57 -1.93 8.60
CA SER A 132 13.34 -0.73 8.95
C SER A 132 13.30 0.33 7.84
N MET A 133 12.09 0.62 7.34
CA MET A 133 11.87 1.59 6.28
C MET A 133 10.90 2.67 6.75
N PRO A 134 11.15 3.96 6.43
CA PRO A 134 10.16 5.01 6.61
C PRO A 134 8.85 4.71 5.87
N LEU A 135 7.73 5.15 6.43
CA LEU A 135 6.41 5.07 5.82
C LEU A 135 5.92 6.45 5.41
N VAL A 136 5.47 6.57 4.17
CA VAL A 136 4.73 7.72 3.65
C VAL A 136 3.31 7.24 3.30
N ARG A 137 2.35 7.55 4.16
CA ARG A 137 0.95 7.13 3.98
C ARG A 137 0.05 8.32 3.71
N SER A 138 -0.70 8.24 2.61
CA SER A 138 -1.79 9.16 2.26
C SER A 138 -3.12 8.42 2.32
N ALA A 139 -4.04 8.88 3.15
CA ALA A 139 -5.34 8.25 3.39
C ALA A 139 -6.48 9.24 3.11
N ASN A 140 -7.38 8.85 2.20
CA ASN A 140 -8.66 9.54 2.05
C ASN A 140 -9.55 9.17 3.26
N SER A 141 -10.09 10.18 3.95
CA SER A 141 -10.90 10.07 5.18
C SER A 141 -10.22 9.34 6.35
N GLY A 142 -9.01 8.81 6.15
CA GLY A 142 -8.22 8.10 7.14
C GLY A 142 -7.16 8.98 7.80
N ILE A 143 -6.19 8.34 8.44
CA ILE A 143 -5.06 9.02 9.07
C ILE A 143 -3.87 8.97 8.10
N SER A 144 -3.42 10.14 7.64
CA SER A 144 -2.20 10.28 6.84
C SER A 144 -1.01 10.49 7.78
N VAL A 145 0.11 9.79 7.52
CA VAL A 145 1.30 9.88 8.37
C VAL A 145 2.58 9.79 7.57
N ILE A 146 3.63 10.37 8.14
CA ILE A 146 5.01 10.07 7.80
C ILE A 146 5.69 9.54 9.06
N THR A 147 6.31 8.36 8.97
CA THR A 147 7.08 7.77 10.07
C THR A 147 8.56 7.68 9.71
N ASP A 148 9.40 7.53 10.74
CA ASP A 148 10.78 7.09 10.56
C ASP A 148 10.85 5.55 10.34
N GLU A 149 12.06 5.03 10.20
CA GLU A 149 12.34 3.60 10.02
C GLU A 149 12.01 2.73 11.22
N ASN A 150 11.79 3.33 12.39
CA ASN A 150 11.39 2.64 13.63
C ASN A 150 9.87 2.71 13.87
N GLY A 151 9.10 3.26 12.91
CA GLY A 151 7.67 3.43 13.01
C GLY A 151 7.22 4.60 13.89
N LYS A 152 8.15 5.45 14.36
CA LYS A 152 7.79 6.66 15.10
C LYS A 152 7.16 7.68 14.16
N ILE A 153 5.96 8.13 14.49
CA ILE A 153 5.26 9.16 13.73
C ILE A 153 6.00 10.48 13.85
N ILE A 154 6.49 11.00 12.71
CA ILE A 154 7.13 12.30 12.61
C ILE A 154 6.08 13.39 12.45
N LYS A 155 5.14 13.19 11.52
CA LYS A 155 3.99 14.08 11.29
C LYS A 155 2.75 13.26 10.91
N LYS A 156 1.56 13.82 11.20
CA LYS A 156 0.27 13.23 10.84
C LYS A 156 -0.78 14.27 10.49
N ILE A 157 -1.76 13.84 9.72
CA ILE A 157 -3.07 14.48 9.56
C ILE A 157 -4.08 13.51 10.17
N ASP A 158 -4.88 13.99 11.11
CA ASP A 158 -5.86 13.16 11.81
C ASP A 158 -7.05 12.80 10.91
N LEU A 159 -7.80 11.80 11.37
CA LEU A 159 -9.00 11.30 10.71
C LEU A 159 -9.96 12.45 10.32
N ASN A 160 -10.46 12.41 9.09
CA ASN A 160 -11.38 13.40 8.52
C ASN A 160 -10.85 14.85 8.58
N LYS A 161 -9.54 15.03 8.47
CA LYS A 161 -8.90 16.31 8.33
C LYS A 161 -8.20 16.42 6.98
N ASP A 162 -8.28 17.61 6.39
CA ASP A 162 -7.54 17.95 5.18
C ASP A 162 -6.19 18.59 5.55
N GLY A 163 -5.21 18.45 4.68
CA GLY A 163 -3.90 19.08 4.86
C GLY A 163 -2.83 18.48 3.99
N PHE A 164 -1.61 18.95 4.21
CA PHE A 164 -0.40 18.40 3.61
C PHE A 164 0.69 18.23 4.68
N LEU A 165 1.59 17.29 4.43
CA LEU A 165 2.73 17.03 5.29
C LEU A 165 4.01 17.23 4.50
N GLU A 166 4.96 17.94 5.09
CA GLU A 166 6.31 18.14 4.54
C GLU A 166 7.34 17.74 5.59
N VAL A 167 8.27 16.87 5.20
CA VAL A 167 9.28 16.30 6.08
C VAL A 167 10.56 16.02 5.27
N ASN A 168 11.71 16.34 5.84
CA ASN A 168 12.99 15.80 5.38
C ASN A 168 13.13 14.38 5.93
N LEU A 169 13.04 13.39 5.06
CA LEU A 169 13.06 11.98 5.42
C LEU A 169 14.45 11.40 5.25
N SER A 170 14.98 10.75 6.30
CA SER A 170 16.21 9.98 6.19
C SER A 170 15.90 8.64 5.51
N LEU A 171 16.48 8.41 4.34
CA LEU A 171 16.27 7.18 3.57
C LEU A 171 17.37 6.13 3.87
N LYS A 172 17.76 6.02 5.14
CA LYS A 172 18.67 4.97 5.57
C LYS A 172 17.88 3.69 5.86
N LYS A 173 18.33 2.59 5.27
CA LYS A 173 17.79 1.26 5.53
C LYS A 173 18.82 0.45 6.31
N SER A 174 18.40 -0.20 7.39
CA SER A 174 19.15 -1.26 8.06
C SER A 174 18.46 -2.60 7.83
N GLN A 175 19.25 -3.66 7.71
CA GLN A 175 18.68 -5.00 7.63
C GLN A 175 18.12 -5.39 8.99
N THR A 176 16.83 -5.74 9.03
CA THR A 176 16.19 -6.19 10.26
C THR A 176 16.34 -7.69 10.45
N PHE A 177 16.25 -8.12 11.71
CA PHE A 177 16.15 -9.55 12.03
C PHE A 177 14.93 -10.18 11.34
N PHE A 178 13.83 -9.45 11.26
CA PHE A 178 12.60 -9.92 10.63
C PHE A 178 12.77 -10.12 9.11
N GLU A 179 13.48 -9.25 8.40
CA GLU A 179 13.80 -9.46 6.97
C GLU A 179 14.64 -10.73 6.75
N SER A 180 15.50 -11.08 7.71
CA SER A 180 16.37 -12.26 7.61
C SER A 180 15.63 -13.58 7.91
N PHE A 181 14.74 -13.58 8.88
CA PHE A 181 14.14 -14.79 9.43
C PHE A 181 12.61 -14.87 9.29
N GLY A 182 11.95 -13.74 8.97
CA GLY A 182 10.49 -13.69 8.83
C GLY A 182 9.76 -14.24 10.07
N ASN A 183 8.67 -14.95 9.84
CA ASN A 183 7.87 -15.59 10.90
C ASN A 183 8.49 -16.88 11.44
N TYR A 184 9.60 -17.39 10.88
CA TYR A 184 10.22 -18.61 11.40
C TYR A 184 10.65 -18.48 12.85
N PHE A 185 10.97 -17.24 13.30
CA PHE A 185 11.35 -16.99 14.69
C PHE A 185 10.20 -17.27 15.67
N SER A 186 8.95 -17.03 15.30
CA SER A 186 7.80 -17.30 16.16
C SER A 186 7.60 -18.80 16.44
N ILE A 187 8.08 -19.66 15.54
CA ILE A 187 8.00 -21.13 15.71
C ILE A 187 8.95 -21.62 16.82
N PHE A 188 10.03 -20.87 17.11
CA PHE A 188 11.01 -21.26 18.13
C PHE A 188 10.69 -20.68 19.52
N ILE A 189 9.70 -19.79 19.65
CA ILE A 189 9.30 -19.17 20.92
C ILE A 189 8.01 -19.79 21.48
N CYS A 190 7.26 -20.50 20.66
CA CYS A 190 6.12 -21.31 21.08
C CYS A 190 6.53 -22.75 21.28
#